data_df0be555798a35dda425d0079f901d32
#
_entry.id   df0be555798a35dda425d0079f901d32
#
_cell.length_a   1.000
_cell.length_b   1.000
_cell.length_c   1.000
_cell.angle_alpha   90.00
_cell.angle_beta   90.00
_cell.angle_gamma   90.00
#
_symmetry.space_group_name_H-M   'P 1'
#
loop_
_entity.id
_entity.type
_entity.pdbx_description
1 polymer ?
#
loop_
_entity_poly.entity_id
_entity_poly.type
_entity_poly.pdbx_seq_one_letter_code
_entity_poly.pdbx_strand_id
1 'polypeptide(L)'
;SLKGTEAAVSFSSGYATSLGVIASIADREDTVLMDKLSHASLIDGARLSGARLSTFLHNDMESLRKKLQHLRDANPSGGILVVTESVFSMDGDRAPLREIVRLKDEFGALLLVDEAHGFGVLGEHGAGLAEELGVSSRIDFQMGTLSKAAGVSGGYVACSRAWADVMVNSARSLIYSTAPPPALAAAALAAVEVIRSGEGKELRR
;
A
#
# COMPACT_ATOMS: atom_id res chain seq x y z
N SER A 1 -14.86 2.54 8.29
CA SER A 1 -13.78 2.15 7.36
C SER A 1 -13.22 0.80 7.79
N LEU A 2 -13.06 -0.15 6.84
CA LEU A 2 -12.47 -1.46 7.13
C LEU A 2 -10.98 -1.35 7.50
N LYS A 3 -10.27 -0.39 6.91
CA LYS A 3 -8.83 -0.16 7.15
C LYS A 3 -8.51 0.71 8.36
N GLY A 4 -9.52 1.28 9.03
CA GLY A 4 -9.32 2.14 10.20
C GLY A 4 -8.72 3.52 9.89
N THR A 5 -8.71 3.94 8.62
CA THR A 5 -8.17 5.24 8.17
C THR A 5 -9.25 6.30 8.02
N GLU A 6 -8.86 7.57 7.96
CA GLU A 6 -9.76 8.73 7.80
C GLU A 6 -10.42 8.78 6.41
N ALA A 7 -9.70 8.30 5.37
CA ALA A 7 -10.14 8.35 4.00
C ALA A 7 -9.66 7.15 3.19
N ALA A 8 -10.28 6.97 2.02
CA ALA A 8 -9.80 6.07 0.99
C ALA A 8 -10.11 6.65 -0.39
N VAL A 9 -9.24 6.35 -1.36
CA VAL A 9 -9.42 6.71 -2.78
C VAL A 9 -9.46 5.41 -3.59
N SER A 10 -10.43 5.29 -4.50
CA SER A 10 -10.57 4.12 -5.38
C SER A 10 -10.06 4.42 -6.80
N PHE A 11 -9.45 3.41 -7.41
CA PHE A 11 -8.87 3.45 -8.75
C PHE A 11 -9.47 2.34 -9.63
N SER A 12 -9.24 2.43 -10.94
CA SER A 12 -9.74 1.44 -11.90
C SER A 12 -9.11 0.04 -11.76
N SER A 13 -7.93 -0.07 -11.15
CA SER A 13 -7.23 -1.33 -10.87
C SER A 13 -6.18 -1.15 -9.78
N GLY A 14 -5.66 -2.27 -9.22
CA GLY A 14 -4.48 -2.23 -8.33
C GLY A 14 -3.25 -1.65 -9.01
N TYR A 15 -3.04 -1.95 -10.29
CA TYR A 15 -1.95 -1.37 -11.08
C TYR A 15 -2.06 0.15 -11.17
N ALA A 16 -3.24 0.68 -11.53
CA ALA A 16 -3.51 2.11 -11.58
C ALA A 16 -3.36 2.77 -10.20
N THR A 17 -3.68 2.05 -9.11
CA THR A 17 -3.47 2.50 -7.73
C THR A 17 -2.00 2.72 -7.45
N SER A 18 -1.13 1.72 -7.73
CA SER A 18 0.32 1.83 -7.52
C SER A 18 0.91 3.04 -8.25
N LEU A 19 0.56 3.20 -9.55
CA LEU A 19 1.04 4.32 -10.36
C LEU A 19 0.59 5.68 -9.79
N GLY A 20 -0.70 5.80 -9.46
CA GLY A 20 -1.27 7.06 -8.97
C GLY A 20 -0.75 7.43 -7.59
N VAL A 21 -0.73 6.48 -6.67
CA VAL A 21 -0.33 6.71 -5.28
C VAL A 21 1.14 7.12 -5.20
N ILE A 22 2.05 6.31 -5.74
CA ILE A 22 3.49 6.56 -5.59
C ILE A 22 3.90 7.86 -6.30
N ALA A 23 3.36 8.11 -7.51
CA ALA A 23 3.65 9.34 -8.24
C ALA A 23 3.00 10.60 -7.64
N SER A 24 2.06 10.46 -6.69
CA SER A 24 1.46 11.59 -5.98
C SER A 24 2.18 11.96 -4.69
N ILE A 25 2.99 11.06 -4.13
CA ILE A 25 3.58 11.21 -2.81
C ILE A 25 5.11 11.27 -2.83
N ALA A 26 5.73 10.96 -3.95
CA ALA A 26 7.18 11.02 -4.11
C ALA A 26 7.55 11.74 -5.42
N ASP A 27 8.61 12.53 -5.40
CA ASP A 27 9.12 13.24 -6.55
C ASP A 27 10.66 13.06 -6.70
N ARG A 28 11.27 13.83 -7.61
CA ARG A 28 12.69 13.73 -7.95
C ARG A 28 13.65 13.99 -6.79
N GLU A 29 13.20 14.64 -5.74
CA GLU A 29 14.02 14.95 -4.56
C GLU A 29 13.94 13.87 -3.49
N ASP A 30 12.98 12.93 -3.65
CA ASP A 30 12.72 11.85 -2.73
C ASP A 30 13.40 10.54 -3.14
N THR A 31 13.41 9.60 -2.21
CA THR A 31 13.81 8.21 -2.47
C THR A 31 12.66 7.25 -2.16
N VAL A 32 12.29 6.42 -3.15
CA VAL A 32 11.44 5.25 -2.94
C VAL A 32 12.35 4.06 -2.64
N LEU A 33 12.32 3.60 -1.39
CA LEU A 33 13.09 2.45 -0.90
C LEU A 33 12.19 1.22 -0.83
N MET A 34 12.38 0.26 -1.72
CA MET A 34 11.45 -0.82 -1.99
C MET A 34 12.05 -2.20 -1.67
N ASP A 35 11.21 -3.13 -1.19
CA ASP A 35 11.60 -4.54 -1.13
C ASP A 35 11.94 -5.07 -2.52
N LYS A 36 13.01 -5.85 -2.63
CA LYS A 36 13.53 -6.36 -3.91
C LYS A 36 12.52 -7.20 -4.70
N LEU A 37 11.58 -7.85 -4.03
CA LEU A 37 10.56 -8.71 -4.66
C LEU A 37 9.20 -8.01 -4.84
N SER A 38 9.14 -6.70 -4.64
CA SER A 38 7.91 -5.92 -4.85
C SER A 38 7.36 -6.07 -6.26
N HIS A 39 6.03 -6.08 -6.36
CA HIS A 39 5.29 -6.23 -7.61
C HIS A 39 5.68 -5.17 -8.66
N ALA A 40 5.67 -5.55 -9.94
CA ALA A 40 6.04 -4.68 -11.06
C ALA A 40 5.32 -3.32 -11.06
N SER A 41 4.04 -3.27 -10.67
CA SER A 41 3.27 -2.02 -10.61
C SER A 41 3.84 -1.00 -9.62
N LEU A 42 4.42 -1.46 -8.50
CA LEU A 42 5.08 -0.59 -7.52
C LEU A 42 6.38 -0.01 -8.08
N ILE A 43 7.15 -0.84 -8.81
CA ILE A 43 8.37 -0.41 -9.52
C ILE A 43 8.03 0.64 -10.58
N ASP A 44 6.98 0.40 -11.36
CA ASP A 44 6.56 1.33 -12.41
C ASP A 44 6.02 2.64 -11.81
N GLY A 45 5.29 2.58 -10.68
CA GLY A 45 4.88 3.75 -9.93
C GLY A 45 6.08 4.59 -9.43
N ALA A 46 7.11 3.94 -8.89
CA ALA A 46 8.34 4.61 -8.45
C ALA A 46 9.09 5.26 -9.62
N ARG A 47 9.16 4.58 -10.76
CA ARG A 47 9.76 5.17 -11.98
C ARG A 47 8.98 6.35 -12.51
N LEU A 48 7.65 6.26 -12.50
CA LEU A 48 6.76 7.34 -12.95
C LEU A 48 6.86 8.59 -12.07
N SER A 49 7.10 8.45 -10.77
CA SER A 49 7.26 9.58 -9.85
C SER A 49 8.50 10.42 -10.14
N GLY A 50 9.51 9.85 -10.79
CA GLY A 50 10.82 10.46 -10.98
C GLY A 50 11.71 10.42 -9.75
N ALA A 51 11.25 9.85 -8.63
CA ALA A 51 12.03 9.65 -7.42
C ALA A 51 13.20 8.68 -7.65
N ARG A 52 14.22 8.80 -6.80
CA ARG A 52 15.31 7.83 -6.79
C ARG A 52 14.79 6.47 -6.31
N LEU A 53 14.80 5.46 -7.19
CA LEU A 53 14.46 4.10 -6.80
C LEU A 53 15.70 3.40 -6.19
N SER A 54 15.54 2.89 -4.96
CA SER A 54 16.50 2.05 -4.25
C SER A 54 15.81 0.79 -3.75
N THR A 55 16.56 -0.29 -3.55
CA THR A 55 16.00 -1.54 -3.04
C THR A 55 16.76 -2.04 -1.82
N PHE A 56 16.04 -2.75 -0.93
CA PHE A 56 16.63 -3.56 0.13
C PHE A 56 16.38 -5.05 -0.14
N LEU A 57 17.19 -5.91 0.47
CA LEU A 57 17.04 -7.36 0.30
C LEU A 57 15.70 -7.83 0.88
N HIS A 58 15.08 -8.79 0.21
CA HIS A 58 13.76 -9.28 0.52
C HIS A 58 13.62 -9.69 1.99
N ASN A 59 12.66 -9.07 2.68
CA ASN A 59 12.37 -9.27 4.10
C ASN A 59 13.57 -9.14 5.06
N ASP A 60 14.68 -8.53 4.61
CA ASP A 60 15.91 -8.34 5.39
C ASP A 60 15.92 -6.98 6.09
N MET A 61 15.62 -6.97 7.37
CA MET A 61 15.53 -5.75 8.19
C MET A 61 16.87 -5.09 8.44
N GLU A 62 17.97 -5.85 8.42
CA GLU A 62 19.33 -5.30 8.52
C GLU A 62 19.69 -4.54 7.22
N SER A 63 19.34 -5.11 6.07
CA SER A 63 19.46 -4.44 4.77
C SER A 63 18.62 -3.16 4.72
N LEU A 64 17.36 -3.20 5.19
CA LEU A 64 16.48 -2.04 5.27
C LEU A 64 17.09 -0.95 6.16
N ARG A 65 17.54 -1.30 7.37
CA ARG A 65 18.18 -0.37 8.31
C ARG A 65 19.40 0.31 7.70
N LYS A 66 20.32 -0.46 7.11
CA LYS A 66 21.54 0.10 6.46
C LYS A 66 21.21 1.08 5.35
N LYS A 67 20.18 0.77 4.55
CA LYS A 67 19.70 1.65 3.48
C LYS A 67 19.12 2.94 4.02
N LEU A 68 18.24 2.87 5.02
CA LEU A 68 17.65 4.04 5.68
C LEU A 68 18.71 4.94 6.31
N GLN A 69 19.68 4.36 7.04
CA GLN A 69 20.80 5.10 7.61
C GLN A 69 21.60 5.83 6.54
N HIS A 70 22.00 5.10 5.48
CA HIS A 70 22.77 5.70 4.38
C HIS A 70 22.02 6.87 3.71
N LEU A 71 20.70 6.75 3.52
CA LEU A 71 19.88 7.82 2.95
C LEU A 71 19.80 9.04 3.86
N ARG A 72 19.64 8.84 5.17
CA ARG A 72 19.62 9.93 6.14
C ARG A 72 20.98 10.62 6.29
N ASP A 73 22.08 9.86 6.26
CA ASP A 73 23.42 10.42 6.30
C ASP A 73 23.73 11.29 5.06
N ALA A 74 23.25 10.85 3.90
CA ALA A 74 23.43 11.56 2.63
C ALA A 74 22.50 12.79 2.48
N ASN A 75 21.26 12.71 2.96
CA ASN A 75 20.28 13.80 2.94
C ASN A 75 19.38 13.72 4.18
N PRO A 76 19.71 14.43 5.28
CA PRO A 76 18.96 14.37 6.54
C PRO A 76 17.48 14.77 6.43
N SER A 77 17.15 15.67 5.51
CA SER A 77 15.78 16.20 5.29
C SER A 77 15.06 15.60 4.08
N GLY A 78 15.72 14.75 3.28
CA GLY A 78 15.11 14.15 2.09
C GLY A 78 13.92 13.25 2.41
N GLY A 79 12.91 13.27 1.57
CA GLY A 79 11.78 12.36 1.68
C GLY A 79 12.19 10.91 1.41
N ILE A 80 11.71 9.99 2.23
CA ILE A 80 11.88 8.54 2.04
C ILE A 80 10.52 7.88 2.12
N LEU A 81 10.15 7.17 1.05
CA LEU A 81 8.99 6.30 1.02
C LEU A 81 9.47 4.85 1.04
N VAL A 82 9.23 4.14 2.14
CA VAL A 82 9.41 2.68 2.20
C VAL A 82 8.20 2.00 1.58
N VAL A 83 8.45 1.03 0.68
CA VAL A 83 7.39 0.29 -0.02
C VAL A 83 7.63 -1.21 0.16
N THR A 84 6.58 -1.93 0.55
CA THR A 84 6.58 -3.39 0.67
C THR A 84 5.20 -3.97 0.37
N GLU A 85 5.13 -5.28 0.15
CA GLU A 85 3.87 -6.04 0.15
C GLU A 85 3.65 -6.67 1.52
N SER A 86 2.40 -6.86 1.91
CA SER A 86 2.07 -7.59 3.15
C SER A 86 2.31 -9.09 2.99
N VAL A 87 1.88 -9.64 1.85
CA VAL A 87 2.12 -11.02 1.42
C VAL A 87 2.62 -10.97 -0.02
N PHE A 88 3.75 -11.60 -0.28
CA PHE A 88 4.39 -11.62 -1.60
C PHE A 88 3.77 -12.70 -2.49
N SER A 89 3.41 -12.34 -3.71
CA SER A 89 2.58 -13.16 -4.59
C SER A 89 3.22 -14.48 -5.02
N MET A 90 4.53 -14.51 -5.19
CA MET A 90 5.23 -15.68 -5.74
C MET A 90 5.54 -16.74 -4.67
N ASP A 91 5.97 -16.31 -3.49
CA ASP A 91 6.43 -17.20 -2.43
C ASP A 91 5.40 -17.35 -1.31
N GLY A 92 4.42 -16.44 -1.22
CA GLY A 92 3.36 -16.45 -0.21
C GLY A 92 3.85 -16.08 1.20
N ASP A 93 5.09 -15.63 1.30
CA ASP A 93 5.67 -15.21 2.58
C ASP A 93 5.19 -13.82 2.99
N ARG A 94 5.29 -13.54 4.28
CA ARG A 94 4.75 -12.34 4.91
C ARG A 94 5.84 -11.36 5.27
N ALA A 95 5.60 -10.07 5.04
CA ALA A 95 6.51 -9.02 5.47
C ALA A 95 6.55 -8.90 7.01
N PRO A 96 7.72 -8.65 7.61
CA PRO A 96 7.87 -8.37 9.03
C PRO A 96 7.41 -6.93 9.37
N LEU A 97 6.11 -6.62 9.16
CA LEU A 97 5.58 -5.26 9.23
C LEU A 97 5.83 -4.56 10.56
N ARG A 98 5.88 -5.28 11.70
CA ARG A 98 6.18 -4.66 13.00
C ARG A 98 7.57 -4.04 13.03
N GLU A 99 8.55 -4.72 12.43
CA GLU A 99 9.93 -4.22 12.36
C GLU A 99 10.06 -3.12 11.31
N ILE A 100 9.40 -3.27 10.16
CA ILE A 100 9.37 -2.22 9.11
C ILE A 100 8.79 -0.92 9.67
N VAL A 101 7.67 -1.00 10.38
CA VAL A 101 7.04 0.15 11.05
C VAL A 101 7.97 0.79 12.07
N ARG A 102 8.67 -0.02 12.88
CA ARG A 102 9.66 0.51 13.83
C ARG A 102 10.78 1.25 13.13
N LEU A 103 11.33 0.67 12.06
CA LEU A 103 12.40 1.30 11.29
C LEU A 103 11.95 2.57 10.59
N LYS A 104 10.78 2.56 9.93
CA LYS A 104 10.28 3.76 9.27
C LYS A 104 10.08 4.93 10.24
N ASP A 105 9.60 4.66 11.46
CA ASP A 105 9.42 5.69 12.48
C ASP A 105 10.78 6.19 13.01
N GLU A 106 11.74 5.29 13.26
CA GLU A 106 13.08 5.61 13.71
C GLU A 106 13.80 6.55 12.73
N PHE A 107 13.60 6.33 11.43
CA PHE A 107 14.23 7.14 10.38
C PHE A 107 13.34 8.24 9.81
N GLY A 108 12.14 8.46 10.34
CA GLY A 108 11.21 9.49 9.86
C GLY A 108 10.80 9.29 8.39
N ALA A 109 10.59 8.04 7.97
CA ALA A 109 10.15 7.71 6.64
C ALA A 109 8.63 7.50 6.58
N LEU A 110 8.02 7.63 5.40
CA LEU A 110 6.66 7.18 5.11
C LEU A 110 6.67 5.69 4.73
N LEU A 111 5.55 5.01 4.95
CA LEU A 111 5.38 3.59 4.63
C LEU A 111 4.12 3.35 3.79
N LEU A 112 4.32 2.73 2.63
CA LEU A 112 3.28 2.17 1.80
C LEU A 112 3.32 0.63 1.89
N VAL A 113 2.19 0.01 2.23
CA VAL A 113 2.02 -1.44 2.24
C VAL A 113 0.97 -1.84 1.22
N ASP A 114 1.35 -2.70 0.28
CA ASP A 114 0.42 -3.35 -0.64
C ASP A 114 -0.19 -4.60 0.01
N GLU A 115 -1.47 -4.51 0.31
CA GLU A 115 -2.28 -5.58 0.91
C GLU A 115 -3.05 -6.41 -0.14
N ALA A 116 -2.63 -6.38 -1.40
CA ALA A 116 -3.36 -7.06 -2.48
C ALA A 116 -3.60 -8.55 -2.21
N HIS A 117 -2.68 -9.23 -1.52
CA HIS A 117 -2.78 -10.64 -1.13
C HIS A 117 -3.18 -10.86 0.33
N GLY A 118 -3.15 -9.82 1.16
CA GLY A 118 -3.59 -9.87 2.57
C GLY A 118 -5.06 -9.48 2.76
N PHE A 119 -5.54 -8.50 1.98
CA PHE A 119 -6.91 -8.01 2.03
C PHE A 119 -7.92 -9.12 1.72
N GLY A 120 -8.94 -9.25 2.57
CA GLY A 120 -9.98 -10.27 2.48
C GLY A 120 -9.54 -11.66 2.98
N VAL A 121 -8.24 -11.86 3.30
CA VAL A 121 -7.64 -13.15 3.67
C VAL A 121 -7.11 -13.16 5.10
N LEU A 122 -6.44 -12.10 5.51
CA LEU A 122 -5.79 -11.97 6.82
C LEU A 122 -6.48 -10.94 7.71
N GLY A 123 -6.29 -11.08 9.01
CA GLY A 123 -6.88 -10.23 10.02
C GLY A 123 -8.29 -10.66 10.43
N GLU A 124 -8.72 -10.24 11.59
CA GLU A 124 -10.02 -10.65 12.17
C GLU A 124 -11.20 -10.22 11.31
N HIS A 125 -11.13 -9.01 10.75
CA HIS A 125 -12.16 -8.44 9.87
C HIS A 125 -11.82 -8.53 8.38
N GLY A 126 -10.69 -9.20 8.04
CA GLY A 126 -10.20 -9.29 6.65
C GLY A 126 -9.55 -8.01 6.16
N ALA A 127 -9.09 -7.14 7.04
CA ALA A 127 -8.41 -5.92 6.62
C ALA A 127 -6.96 -6.14 6.20
N GLY A 128 -6.39 -7.31 6.40
CA GLY A 128 -5.05 -7.70 5.94
C GLY A 128 -4.05 -7.94 7.06
N LEU A 129 -2.79 -8.09 6.68
CA LEU A 129 -1.70 -8.39 7.62
C LEU A 129 -1.46 -7.26 8.62
N ALA A 130 -1.63 -6.02 8.20
CA ALA A 130 -1.49 -4.86 9.09
C ALA A 130 -2.48 -4.92 10.26
N GLU A 131 -3.72 -5.35 10.00
CA GLU A 131 -4.72 -5.58 11.06
C GLU A 131 -4.30 -6.73 11.97
N GLU A 132 -3.93 -7.89 11.40
CA GLU A 132 -3.53 -9.08 12.14
C GLU A 132 -2.37 -8.78 13.11
N LEU A 133 -1.43 -7.96 12.69
CA LEU A 133 -0.27 -7.57 13.50
C LEU A 133 -0.51 -6.35 14.40
N GLY A 134 -1.68 -5.70 14.31
CA GLY A 134 -2.02 -4.54 15.11
C GLY A 134 -1.21 -3.28 14.79
N VAL A 135 -0.76 -3.12 13.55
CA VAL A 135 0.09 -1.99 13.10
C VAL A 135 -0.58 -1.04 12.11
N SER A 136 -1.86 -1.26 11.78
CA SER A 136 -2.59 -0.49 10.75
C SER A 136 -2.50 1.03 10.93
N SER A 137 -2.59 1.53 12.18
CA SER A 137 -2.56 2.96 12.48
C SER A 137 -1.18 3.62 12.28
N ARG A 138 -0.14 2.83 12.06
CA ARG A 138 1.24 3.29 11.88
C ARG A 138 1.71 3.20 10.42
N ILE A 139 0.84 2.74 9.53
CA ILE A 139 1.10 2.66 8.09
C ILE A 139 0.44 3.87 7.43
N ASP A 140 1.21 4.65 6.68
CA ASP A 140 0.73 5.89 6.08
C ASP A 140 -0.20 5.63 4.89
N PHE A 141 0.11 4.59 4.09
CA PHE A 141 -0.67 4.21 2.91
C PHE A 141 -0.89 2.69 2.88
N GLN A 142 -2.14 2.26 3.05
CA GLN A 142 -2.55 0.87 2.89
C GLN A 142 -3.26 0.74 1.56
N MET A 143 -2.58 0.22 0.55
CA MET A 143 -3.19 -0.02 -0.76
C MET A 143 -3.56 -1.48 -0.95
N GLY A 144 -4.38 -1.74 -1.96
CA GLY A 144 -4.72 -3.09 -2.36
C GLY A 144 -5.56 -3.11 -3.62
N THR A 145 -5.91 -4.31 -4.04
CA THR A 145 -6.79 -4.55 -5.18
C THR A 145 -8.14 -5.15 -4.75
N LEU A 146 -9.17 -4.83 -5.51
CA LEU A 146 -10.50 -5.45 -5.36
C LEU A 146 -10.65 -6.69 -6.27
N SER A 147 -9.70 -6.94 -7.18
CA SER A 147 -9.80 -8.00 -8.18
C SER A 147 -9.42 -9.40 -7.69
N LYS A 148 -8.98 -9.54 -6.45
CA LYS A 148 -8.65 -10.80 -5.81
C LYS A 148 -9.77 -11.24 -4.87
N ALA A 149 -9.61 -11.10 -3.58
CA ALA A 149 -10.59 -11.57 -2.60
C ALA A 149 -11.98 -10.92 -2.74
N ALA A 150 -12.08 -9.66 -3.14
CA ALA A 150 -13.37 -9.01 -3.36
C ALA A 150 -14.04 -9.36 -4.71
N GLY A 151 -13.32 -9.99 -5.65
CA GLY A 151 -13.88 -10.52 -6.91
C GLY A 151 -14.42 -9.47 -7.89
N VAL A 152 -14.03 -8.19 -7.74
CA VAL A 152 -14.48 -7.09 -8.62
C VAL A 152 -13.29 -6.28 -9.13
N SER A 153 -13.44 -5.64 -10.30
CA SER A 153 -12.40 -4.75 -10.82
C SER A 153 -12.23 -3.54 -9.91
N GLY A 154 -10.98 -3.09 -9.74
CA GLY A 154 -10.64 -1.90 -8.99
C GLY A 154 -9.43 -2.09 -8.09
N GLY A 155 -9.00 -0.97 -7.54
CA GLY A 155 -8.01 -0.91 -6.48
C GLY A 155 -8.32 0.26 -5.55
N TYR A 156 -7.60 0.34 -4.44
CA TYR A 156 -7.81 1.39 -3.45
C TYR A 156 -6.51 1.73 -2.73
N VAL A 157 -6.47 2.92 -2.17
CA VAL A 157 -5.53 3.29 -1.11
C VAL A 157 -6.31 3.88 0.05
N ALA A 158 -5.99 3.45 1.26
CA ALA A 158 -6.54 3.95 2.51
C ALA A 158 -5.44 4.71 3.27
N CYS A 159 -5.71 5.97 3.66
CA CYS A 159 -4.73 6.90 4.21
C CYS A 159 -5.41 8.01 5.03
N SER A 160 -4.64 9.02 5.45
CA SER A 160 -5.22 10.24 6.04
C SER A 160 -6.03 11.05 5.04
N ARG A 161 -6.90 11.92 5.52
CA ARG A 161 -7.69 12.82 4.68
C ARG A 161 -6.80 13.73 3.82
N ALA A 162 -5.75 14.28 4.43
CA ALA A 162 -4.82 15.17 3.72
C ALA A 162 -4.15 14.48 2.53
N TRP A 163 -3.71 13.23 2.68
CA TRP A 163 -3.13 12.46 1.58
C TRP A 163 -4.16 12.07 0.51
N ALA A 164 -5.38 11.76 0.92
CA ALA A 164 -6.46 11.51 -0.04
C ALA A 164 -6.74 12.75 -0.91
N ASP A 165 -6.75 13.94 -0.30
CA ASP A 165 -6.94 15.20 -1.01
C ASP A 165 -5.79 15.49 -1.98
N VAL A 166 -4.54 15.20 -1.60
CA VAL A 166 -3.39 15.25 -2.53
C VAL A 166 -3.62 14.34 -3.73
N MET A 167 -4.01 13.08 -3.51
CA MET A 167 -4.20 12.10 -4.60
C MET A 167 -5.33 12.49 -5.55
N VAL A 168 -6.45 12.98 -5.03
CA VAL A 168 -7.58 13.44 -5.86
C VAL A 168 -7.16 14.58 -6.79
N ASN A 169 -6.18 15.39 -6.39
CA ASN A 169 -5.70 16.55 -7.16
C ASN A 169 -4.44 16.26 -7.99
N SER A 170 -3.72 15.16 -7.76
CA SER A 170 -2.43 14.89 -8.42
C SER A 170 -2.29 13.51 -9.06
N ALA A 171 -3.07 12.50 -8.62
CA ALA A 171 -2.96 11.15 -9.14
C ALA A 171 -3.46 11.05 -10.59
N ARG A 172 -2.53 11.05 -11.55
CA ARG A 172 -2.86 11.05 -12.98
C ARG A 172 -3.67 9.83 -13.41
N SER A 173 -3.42 8.64 -12.85
CA SER A 173 -4.17 7.41 -13.13
C SER A 173 -5.59 7.42 -12.57
N LEU A 174 -5.90 8.35 -11.65
CA LEU A 174 -7.25 8.63 -11.17
C LEU A 174 -7.93 9.69 -12.05
N ILE A 175 -7.27 10.84 -12.21
CA ILE A 175 -7.85 12.05 -12.84
C ILE A 175 -8.16 11.81 -14.33
N TYR A 176 -7.25 11.12 -15.04
CA TYR A 176 -7.34 10.89 -16.49
C TYR A 176 -7.88 9.50 -16.85
N SER A 177 -8.58 8.85 -15.91
CA SER A 177 -9.25 7.58 -16.11
C SER A 177 -10.76 7.76 -16.06
N THR A 178 -11.47 6.94 -16.81
CA THR A 178 -12.95 6.88 -16.74
C THR A 178 -13.36 6.36 -15.37
N ALA A 179 -14.38 6.99 -14.78
CA ALA A 179 -14.97 6.54 -13.52
C ALA A 179 -15.52 5.10 -13.65
N PRO A 180 -15.37 4.25 -12.64
CA PRO A 180 -15.93 2.91 -12.67
C PRO A 180 -17.47 2.97 -12.77
N PRO A 181 -18.10 2.03 -13.48
CA PRO A 181 -19.55 1.92 -13.52
C PRO A 181 -20.15 1.78 -12.12
N PRO A 182 -21.33 2.38 -11.83
CA PRO A 182 -21.98 2.27 -10.51
C PRO A 182 -22.21 0.83 -10.05
N ALA A 183 -22.43 -0.10 -10.98
CA ALA A 183 -22.56 -1.53 -10.67
C ALA A 183 -21.29 -2.13 -10.03
N LEU A 184 -20.11 -1.72 -10.48
CA LEU A 184 -18.84 -2.16 -9.85
C LEU A 184 -18.69 -1.59 -8.45
N ALA A 185 -19.07 -0.34 -8.22
CA ALA A 185 -19.03 0.27 -6.90
C ALA A 185 -19.98 -0.45 -5.93
N ALA A 186 -21.19 -0.79 -6.38
CA ALA A 186 -22.16 -1.55 -5.58
C ALA A 186 -21.65 -2.97 -5.27
N ALA A 187 -21.07 -3.66 -6.26
CA ALA A 187 -20.48 -4.98 -6.06
C ALA A 187 -19.29 -4.95 -5.11
N ALA A 188 -18.42 -3.93 -5.22
CA ALA A 188 -17.30 -3.73 -4.30
C ALA A 188 -17.77 -3.49 -2.86
N LEU A 189 -18.82 -2.69 -2.67
CA LEU A 189 -19.41 -2.45 -1.35
C LEU A 189 -19.95 -3.74 -0.74
N ALA A 190 -20.75 -4.51 -1.51
CA ALA A 190 -21.28 -5.79 -1.07
C ALA A 190 -20.16 -6.79 -0.72
N ALA A 191 -19.10 -6.88 -1.54
CA ALA A 191 -17.95 -7.73 -1.24
C ALA A 191 -17.23 -7.32 0.06
N VAL A 192 -17.05 -6.03 0.30
CA VAL A 192 -16.44 -5.53 1.56
C VAL A 192 -17.34 -5.85 2.75
N GLU A 193 -18.66 -5.78 2.61
CA GLU A 193 -19.59 -6.16 3.68
C GLU A 193 -19.50 -7.65 4.00
N VAL A 194 -19.42 -8.53 3.00
CA VAL A 194 -19.19 -9.96 3.21
C VAL A 194 -17.84 -10.19 3.88
N ILE A 195 -16.75 -9.60 3.37
CA ILE A 195 -15.40 -9.75 3.94
C ILE A 195 -15.38 -9.43 5.45
N ARG A 196 -16.03 -8.35 5.89
CA ARG A 196 -16.04 -7.92 7.30
C ARG A 196 -17.06 -8.65 8.17
N SER A 197 -17.93 -9.45 7.59
CA SER A 197 -19.01 -10.15 8.30
C SER A 197 -18.55 -11.44 8.99
N GLY A 198 -19.47 -12.04 9.76
CA GLY A 198 -19.26 -13.40 10.30
C GLY A 198 -19.08 -14.45 9.23
N GLU A 199 -19.79 -14.35 8.09
CA GLU A 199 -19.63 -15.21 6.92
C GLU A 199 -18.20 -15.11 6.35
N GLY A 200 -17.69 -13.90 6.16
CA GLY A 200 -16.32 -13.67 5.71
C GLY A 200 -15.29 -14.23 6.69
N LYS A 201 -15.55 -14.20 8.00
CA LYS A 201 -14.69 -14.81 9.01
C LYS A 201 -14.65 -16.35 8.86
N GLU A 202 -15.78 -16.98 8.58
CA GLU A 202 -15.83 -18.42 8.32
C GLU A 202 -15.12 -18.81 7.02
N LEU A 203 -15.27 -18.02 5.97
CA LEU A 203 -14.59 -18.25 4.68
C LEU A 203 -13.06 -18.13 4.74
N ARG A 204 -12.52 -17.38 5.75
CA ARG A 204 -11.08 -17.24 5.97
C ARG A 204 -10.44 -18.34 6.83
N ARG A 205 -11.23 -19.24 7.42
CA ARG A 205 -10.76 -20.39 8.21
C ARG A 205 -10.36 -21.57 7.33
#